data_6341b13697c9045536d89b473868f515
#
_entry.id   6341b13697c9045536d89b473868f515
#
_cell.length_a   1.000
_cell.length_b   1.000
_cell.length_c   1.000
_cell.angle_alpha   90.00
_cell.angle_beta   90.00
_cell.angle_gamma   90.00
#
_symmetry.space_group_name_H-M   'P 1'
#
loop_
_entity.id
_entity.type
_entity.pdbx_description
1 polymer ?
#
loop_
_entity_poly.entity_id
_entity_poly.type
_entity_poly.pdbx_seq_one_letter_code
_entity_poly.pdbx_strand_id
1 'polypeptide(L)'
;MSFLSLFSADLAIDLGTANTLIHMKGKGIVLNEPSIVAFDRNTKKIVAIGNEAREMLGRTHRDIRTIRPMKDGVIADFEIAEGMLREFIKKIHSNWLPSRRIVVCVPSGVTEVEKRAVRDS
;
A
#
# COMPACT_ATOMS: atom_id res chain seq x y z
N MET A 1 -6.07 13.23 10.50
CA MET A 1 -4.74 13.65 10.05
C MET A 1 -4.81 15.09 9.61
N SER A 2 -3.88 15.91 10.07
CA SER A 2 -3.93 17.33 9.74
C SER A 2 -3.38 17.59 8.35
N PHE A 3 -3.90 18.62 7.73
CA PHE A 3 -3.43 19.08 6.42
C PHE A 3 -1.96 19.44 6.45
N LEU A 4 -1.50 20.01 7.57
CA LEU A 4 -0.11 20.39 7.74
C LEU A 4 0.84 19.20 7.73
N SER A 5 0.38 18.02 8.17
CA SER A 5 1.20 16.81 8.18
C SER A 5 1.61 16.40 6.78
N LEU A 6 0.76 16.61 5.78
CA LEU A 6 1.06 16.27 4.40
C LEU A 6 2.21 17.11 3.85
N PHE A 7 2.26 18.40 4.21
CA PHE A 7 3.32 19.27 3.73
C PHE A 7 4.66 18.99 4.38
N SER A 8 4.66 18.45 5.60
CA SER A 8 5.91 18.16 6.30
C SER A 8 6.42 16.74 6.08
N ALA A 9 5.63 15.88 5.43
CA ALA A 9 6.02 14.50 5.19
C ALA A 9 6.98 14.38 4.01
N ASP A 10 7.91 13.45 4.11
CA ASP A 10 8.82 13.13 3.01
C ASP A 10 8.12 12.23 1.98
N LEU A 11 7.28 11.33 2.45
CA LEU A 11 6.41 10.52 1.60
C LEU A 11 4.97 10.69 2.07
N ALA A 12 4.08 10.86 1.11
CA ALA A 12 2.65 10.85 1.36
C ALA A 12 2.05 9.71 0.54
N ILE A 13 1.39 8.78 1.21
CA ILE A 13 0.82 7.61 0.58
C ILE A 13 -0.70 7.73 0.62
N ASP A 14 -1.32 7.67 -0.55
CA ASP A 14 -2.77 7.65 -0.67
C ASP A 14 -3.20 6.21 -0.95
N LEU A 15 -3.71 5.56 0.07
CA LEU A 15 -4.12 4.15 -0.01
C LEU A 15 -5.57 4.08 -0.47
N GLY A 16 -5.77 4.00 -1.78
CA GLY A 16 -7.10 4.01 -2.36
C GLY A 16 -7.66 2.64 -2.66
N THR A 17 -8.97 2.58 -2.89
CA THR A 17 -9.64 1.34 -3.22
C THR A 17 -9.14 0.76 -4.53
N ALA A 18 -9.04 1.59 -5.55
CA ALA A 18 -8.58 1.15 -6.87
C ALA A 18 -7.08 1.21 -7.01
N ASN A 19 -6.48 2.33 -6.63
CA ASN A 19 -5.06 2.59 -6.83
C ASN A 19 -4.41 3.11 -5.56
N THR A 20 -3.12 2.80 -5.43
CA THR A 20 -2.28 3.38 -4.40
C THR A 20 -1.33 4.37 -5.06
N LEU A 21 -1.28 5.59 -4.53
CA LEU A 21 -0.39 6.64 -5.00
C LEU A 21 0.63 6.95 -3.93
N ILE A 22 1.89 7.11 -4.34
CA ILE A 22 2.93 7.59 -3.42
C ILE A 22 3.51 8.86 -3.98
N HIS A 23 3.49 9.89 -3.15
CA HIS A 23 4.02 11.21 -3.48
C HIS A 23 5.27 11.45 -2.65
N MET A 24 6.36 11.80 -3.32
CA MET A 24 7.63 12.08 -2.66
C MET A 24 7.91 13.58 -2.72
N LYS A 25 8.26 14.15 -1.57
CA LYS A 25 8.58 15.57 -1.47
C LYS A 25 9.70 15.93 -2.43
N GLY A 26 9.45 16.92 -3.27
CA GLY A 26 10.43 17.38 -4.25
C GLY A 26 10.46 16.62 -5.55
N LYS A 27 9.78 15.48 -5.64
CA LYS A 27 9.76 14.66 -6.86
C LYS A 27 8.37 14.44 -7.43
N GLY A 28 7.33 14.71 -6.67
CA GLY A 28 5.96 14.47 -7.11
C GLY A 28 5.55 13.02 -6.95
N ILE A 29 4.66 12.55 -7.83
CA ILE A 29 4.14 11.17 -7.74
C ILE A 29 5.22 10.21 -8.25
N VAL A 30 5.66 9.33 -7.37
CA VAL A 30 6.70 8.36 -7.70
C VAL A 30 6.14 6.94 -7.87
N LEU A 31 4.89 6.72 -7.48
CA LEU A 31 4.23 5.43 -7.66
C LEU A 31 2.73 5.64 -7.83
N ASN A 32 2.15 4.97 -8.80
CA ASN A 32 0.72 4.95 -9.06
C ASN A 32 0.40 3.56 -9.61
N GLU A 33 -0.03 2.68 -8.73
CA GLU A 33 -0.31 1.30 -9.11
C GLU A 33 -1.61 0.83 -8.48
N PRO A 34 -2.25 -0.17 -9.10
CA PRO A 34 -3.48 -0.70 -8.52
C PRO A 34 -3.26 -1.31 -7.15
N SER A 35 -4.25 -1.18 -6.29
CA SER A 35 -4.21 -1.75 -4.94
C SER A 35 -4.59 -3.23 -5.00
N ILE A 36 -3.69 -4.02 -5.54
CA ILE A 36 -3.87 -5.46 -5.74
C ILE A 36 -2.65 -6.19 -5.20
N VAL A 37 -2.88 -7.31 -4.56
CA VAL A 37 -1.82 -8.15 -4.01
C VAL A 37 -2.01 -9.59 -4.48
N ALA A 38 -0.93 -10.22 -4.90
CA ALA A 38 -0.89 -11.66 -5.14
C ALA A 38 -0.04 -12.29 -4.06
N PHE A 39 -0.56 -13.34 -3.44
CA PHE A 39 0.15 -13.99 -2.35
C PHE A 39 -0.01 -15.51 -2.44
N ASP A 40 0.95 -16.21 -1.84
CA ASP A 40 0.94 -17.66 -1.76
C ASP A 40 -0.06 -18.09 -0.68
N ARG A 41 -1.03 -18.92 -1.03
CA ARG A 41 -2.07 -19.37 -0.11
C ARG A 41 -1.52 -20.16 1.07
N ASN A 42 -0.45 -20.89 0.85
CA ASN A 42 0.11 -21.77 1.87
C ASN A 42 1.03 -21.05 2.83
N THR A 43 1.89 -20.20 2.32
CA THR A 43 2.87 -19.48 3.15
C THR A 43 2.41 -18.09 3.56
N LYS A 44 1.37 -17.55 2.91
CA LYS A 44 0.89 -16.19 3.09
C LYS A 44 1.88 -15.12 2.67
N LYS A 45 2.93 -15.50 1.98
CA LYS A 45 3.91 -14.53 1.50
C LYS A 45 3.43 -13.83 0.25
N ILE A 46 3.68 -12.52 0.19
CA ILE A 46 3.36 -11.72 -0.99
C ILE A 46 4.32 -12.05 -2.10
N VAL A 47 3.80 -12.38 -3.28
CA VAL A 47 4.62 -12.69 -4.45
C VAL A 47 4.61 -11.58 -5.48
N ALA A 48 3.59 -10.74 -5.48
CA ALA A 48 3.51 -9.59 -6.40
C ALA A 48 2.53 -8.55 -5.85
N ILE A 49 2.73 -7.32 -6.26
CA ILE A 49 1.85 -6.21 -5.89
C ILE A 49 1.62 -5.32 -7.12
N GLY A 50 0.56 -4.52 -7.05
CA GLY A 50 0.31 -3.51 -8.06
C GLY A 50 0.10 -4.07 -9.45
N ASN A 51 0.79 -3.51 -10.42
CA ASN A 51 0.63 -3.92 -11.82
C ASN A 51 0.97 -5.37 -12.06
N GLU A 52 2.01 -5.88 -11.41
CA GLU A 52 2.39 -7.29 -11.54
C GLU A 52 1.28 -8.20 -11.02
N ALA A 53 0.71 -7.85 -9.88
CA ALA A 53 -0.40 -8.63 -9.31
C ALA A 53 -1.63 -8.57 -10.22
N ARG A 54 -1.89 -7.40 -10.81
CA ARG A 54 -3.02 -7.25 -11.72
C ARG A 54 -2.89 -8.17 -12.93
N GLU A 55 -1.67 -8.31 -13.44
CA GLU A 55 -1.43 -9.21 -14.57
C GLU A 55 -1.67 -10.66 -14.22
N MET A 56 -1.60 -11.00 -12.95
CA MET A 56 -1.85 -12.37 -12.49
C MET A 56 -3.35 -12.67 -12.33
N LEU A 57 -4.20 -11.66 -12.38
CA LEU A 57 -5.65 -11.87 -12.33
C LEU A 57 -6.06 -12.69 -13.55
N GLY A 58 -6.77 -13.77 -13.31
CA GLY A 58 -7.23 -14.65 -14.36
C GLY A 58 -6.18 -15.64 -14.87
N ARG A 59 -4.94 -15.52 -14.42
CA ARG A 59 -3.87 -16.48 -14.74
C ARG A 59 -3.54 -17.24 -13.47
N THR A 60 -4.50 -17.96 -12.97
CA THR A 60 -4.37 -18.54 -11.65
C THR A 60 -3.40 -19.69 -11.61
N HIS A 61 -2.31 -19.49 -10.92
CA HIS A 61 -1.55 -20.61 -10.38
C HIS A 61 -2.36 -21.13 -9.19
N ARG A 62 -2.38 -22.46 -9.01
CA ARG A 62 -3.19 -23.10 -7.97
C ARG A 62 -2.98 -22.50 -6.58
N ASP A 63 -1.75 -22.17 -6.25
CA ASP A 63 -1.38 -21.72 -4.91
C ASP A 63 -1.30 -20.21 -4.78
N ILE A 64 -1.53 -19.46 -5.85
CA ILE A 64 -1.46 -18.01 -5.84
C ILE A 64 -2.87 -17.42 -5.84
N ARG A 65 -3.09 -16.48 -4.94
CA ARG A 65 -4.35 -15.77 -4.82
C ARG A 65 -4.14 -14.30 -4.99
N THR A 66 -5.04 -13.64 -5.73
CA THR A 66 -4.99 -12.19 -5.87
C THR A 66 -6.20 -11.58 -5.18
N ILE A 67 -5.96 -10.52 -4.40
CA ILE A 67 -7.04 -9.82 -3.72
C ILE A 67 -6.82 -8.32 -3.78
N ARG A 68 -7.91 -7.59 -3.56
CA ARG A 68 -7.88 -6.14 -3.37
C ARG A 68 -8.09 -5.90 -1.88
N PRO A 69 -7.03 -5.50 -1.15
CA PRO A 69 -7.15 -5.34 0.31
C PRO A 69 -8.01 -4.14 0.72
N MET A 70 -8.25 -3.21 -0.22
CA MET A 70 -9.10 -2.05 0.02
C MET A 70 -10.42 -2.27 -0.72
N LYS A 71 -11.54 -2.15 -0.02
CA LYS A 71 -12.86 -2.36 -0.61
C LYS A 71 -13.83 -1.31 -0.09
N ASP A 72 -14.52 -0.65 -1.02
CA ASP A 72 -15.54 0.35 -0.68
C ASP A 72 -15.02 1.43 0.28
N GLY A 73 -13.78 1.84 0.10
CA GLY A 73 -13.17 2.88 0.91
C GLY A 73 -12.70 2.44 2.28
N VAL A 74 -12.67 1.14 2.56
CA VAL A 74 -12.18 0.64 3.84
C VAL A 74 -11.17 -0.48 3.63
N ILE A 75 -10.35 -0.72 4.66
CA ILE A 75 -9.39 -1.82 4.64
C ILE A 75 -10.15 -3.12 4.90
N ALA A 76 -10.24 -3.98 3.89
CA ALA A 76 -10.93 -5.25 4.01
C ALA A 76 -10.04 -6.33 4.62
N ASP A 77 -8.74 -6.26 4.36
CA ASP A 77 -7.76 -7.20 4.93
C ASP A 77 -6.56 -6.39 5.39
N PHE A 78 -6.42 -6.27 6.68
CA PHE A 78 -5.43 -5.40 7.28
C PHE A 78 -3.99 -5.90 7.07
N GLU A 79 -3.76 -7.19 7.30
CA GLU A 79 -2.41 -7.74 7.16
C GLU A 79 -1.91 -7.66 5.72
N ILE A 80 -2.78 -7.93 4.77
CA ILE A 80 -2.44 -7.87 3.36
C ILE A 80 -2.21 -6.41 2.93
N ALA A 81 -3.04 -5.49 3.41
CA ALA A 81 -2.86 -4.06 3.10
C ALA A 81 -1.52 -3.55 3.63
N GLU A 82 -1.17 -3.94 4.85
CA GLU A 82 0.11 -3.57 5.45
C GLU A 82 1.28 -4.13 4.63
N GLY A 83 1.20 -5.39 4.25
CA GLY A 83 2.23 -6.02 3.43
C GLY A 83 2.36 -5.36 2.06
N MET A 84 1.23 -5.03 1.44
CA MET A 84 1.23 -4.31 0.16
C MET A 84 1.95 -2.98 0.29
N LEU A 85 1.61 -2.23 1.32
CA LEU A 85 2.20 -0.93 1.56
C LEU A 85 3.71 -1.03 1.74
N ARG A 86 4.14 -2.01 2.51
CA ARG A 86 5.56 -2.26 2.75
C ARG A 86 6.29 -2.58 1.45
N GLU A 87 5.69 -3.40 0.60
CA GLU A 87 6.31 -3.75 -0.68
C GLU A 87 6.35 -2.57 -1.65
N PHE A 88 5.32 -1.72 -1.66
CA PHE A 88 5.35 -0.51 -2.47
C PHE A 88 6.46 0.44 -2.02
N ILE A 89 6.64 0.59 -0.71
CA ILE A 89 7.69 1.44 -0.18
C ILE A 89 9.07 0.90 -0.59
N LYS A 90 9.28 -0.40 -0.51
CA LYS A 90 10.52 -1.02 -0.95
C LYS A 90 10.78 -0.76 -2.43
N LYS A 91 9.73 -0.75 -3.24
CA LYS A 91 9.85 -0.57 -4.68
C LYS A 91 10.42 0.79 -5.06
N ILE A 92 10.12 1.82 -4.29
CA ILE A 92 10.58 3.19 -4.59
C ILE A 92 11.82 3.58 -3.82
N HIS A 93 12.41 2.69 -3.07
CA HIS A 93 13.19 3.03 -1.89
C HIS A 93 14.67 2.69 -1.99
N SER A 94 15.22 2.38 -3.14
CA SER A 94 16.56 1.82 -3.22
C SER A 94 17.65 2.59 -2.44
N ASN A 95 17.52 3.92 -2.28
CA ASN A 95 18.50 4.71 -1.54
C ASN A 95 17.88 5.62 -0.51
N TRP A 96 16.70 5.27 -0.05
CA TRP A 96 15.96 6.13 0.85
C TRP A 96 16.24 5.80 2.30
N LEU A 97 16.52 6.84 3.11
CA LEU A 97 16.87 6.61 4.50
C LEU A 97 15.66 6.24 5.34
N PRO A 98 15.81 5.26 6.25
CA PRO A 98 14.69 4.80 7.05
C PRO A 98 14.12 5.83 8.02
N SER A 99 14.83 6.91 8.28
CA SER A 99 14.37 7.96 9.19
C SER A 99 13.39 8.95 8.55
N ARG A 100 13.00 8.76 7.31
CA ARG A 100 12.08 9.65 6.62
C ARG A 100 10.67 9.58 7.21
N ARG A 101 9.99 10.71 7.18
CA ARG A 101 8.61 10.77 7.66
C ARG A 101 7.66 10.31 6.58
N ILE A 102 6.75 9.41 6.98
CA ILE A 102 5.75 8.85 6.08
C ILE A 102 4.37 9.16 6.65
N VAL A 103 3.51 9.73 5.81
CA VAL A 103 2.12 9.96 6.14
C VAL A 103 1.26 9.10 5.23
N VAL A 104 0.37 8.34 5.82
CA VAL A 104 -0.53 7.47 5.06
C VAL A 104 -1.95 8.02 5.16
N CYS A 105 -2.54 8.33 4.01
CA CYS A 105 -3.93 8.75 3.91
C CYS A 105 -4.76 7.51 3.62
N VAL A 106 -5.72 7.25 4.49
CA VAL A 106 -6.61 6.11 4.33
C VAL A 106 -8.04 6.60 4.14
N PRO A 107 -8.90 5.78 3.53
CA PRO A 107 -10.31 6.17 3.33
C PRO A 107 -11.00 6.45 4.66
N SER A 108 -12.04 7.27 4.62
CA SER A 108 -12.85 7.56 5.80
C SER A 108 -13.49 6.26 6.31
N GLY A 109 -13.67 6.19 7.63
CA GLY A 109 -14.23 5.00 8.26
C GLY A 109 -13.20 4.05 8.86
N VAL A 110 -11.91 4.30 8.59
CA VAL A 110 -10.84 3.50 9.19
C VAL A 110 -10.67 3.90 10.65
N THR A 111 -10.55 2.91 11.54
CA THR A 111 -10.39 3.17 12.96
C THR A 111 -9.00 3.72 13.27
N GLU A 112 -8.87 4.35 14.45
CA GLU A 112 -7.57 4.85 14.89
C GLU A 112 -6.55 3.75 15.05
N VAL A 113 -7.00 2.56 15.45
CA VAL A 113 -6.11 1.41 15.59
C VAL A 113 -5.55 1.00 14.23
N GLU A 114 -6.41 0.94 13.23
CA GLU A 114 -6.00 0.60 11.87
C GLU A 114 -5.05 1.64 11.30
N LYS A 115 -5.35 2.92 11.52
CA LYS A 115 -4.48 4.00 11.07
C LYS A 115 -3.10 3.91 11.70
N ARG A 116 -3.05 3.62 12.98
CA ARG A 116 -1.78 3.51 13.69
C ARG A 116 -0.96 2.35 13.17
N ALA A 117 -1.58 1.21 12.97
CA ALA A 117 -0.88 0.04 12.49
C ALA A 117 -0.34 0.23 11.08
N VAL A 118 -1.11 0.88 10.20
CA VAL A 118 -0.63 1.21 8.86
C VAL A 118 0.56 2.16 8.95
N ARG A 119 0.48 3.14 9.84
CA ARG A 119 1.57 4.10 10.03
C ARG A 119 2.85 3.41 10.50
N ASP A 120 2.70 2.42 11.37
CA ASP A 120 3.84 1.71 11.95
C ASP A 120 4.46 0.68 11.00
N SER A 121 3.76 0.35 9.94
CA SER A 121 4.30 -0.57 8.96
C SER A 121 5.31 0.11 8.02
#